data_722fd8d4dd8ba6915fd0ac86bda8520e
#
_entry.id   722fd8d4dd8ba6915fd0ac86bda8520e
#
_cell.length_a   1.000
_cell.length_b   1.000
_cell.length_c   1.000
_cell.angle_alpha   90.00
_cell.angle_beta   90.00
_cell.angle_gamma   90.00
#
_symmetry.space_group_name_H-M   'P 1'
#
loop_
_entity.id
_entity.type
_entity.pdbx_description
1 polymer ?
#
loop_
_entity_poly.entity_id
_entity_poly.type
_entity_poly.pdbx_seq_one_letter_code
_entity_poly.pdbx_strand_id
1 'polypeptide(L)'
;MKFYSAVSALTLIALSAFAQTPPAKDIAVVLKSAGQVQVMRSLKSASENAPRGTRLNSGNVLRTGDGAAAALIFTDDKSILKVRENSRVNIAGQREDKGIVKTIKMEVGALWAKVTRSETPFKVETPSGVAAVKGTQFYVILDGNGNMIIFCIEGAIELFNKLGKVLVTAGQTGIIAEDQAPITRPSTDGEVPTWGNEGEQGGKIEIELQDAQGQKKKLILEY
;
A
#
# COMPACT_ATOMS: atom_id res chain seq x y z
N MET A 1 18.76 -22.82 77.93
CA MET A 1 17.99 -23.25 76.75
C MET A 1 17.72 -22.00 75.87
N LYS A 2 18.45 -21.82 74.76
CA LYS A 2 18.26 -20.68 73.86
C LYS A 2 17.60 -21.22 72.59
N PHE A 3 16.39 -20.77 72.29
CA PHE A 3 15.69 -21.09 71.03
C PHE A 3 16.09 -20.05 69.97
N TYR A 4 16.71 -20.49 68.87
CA TYR A 4 16.96 -19.68 67.67
C TYR A 4 15.77 -19.90 66.73
N SER A 5 15.04 -18.82 66.48
CA SER A 5 13.99 -18.78 65.47
C SER A 5 14.60 -18.42 64.14
N ALA A 6 14.58 -19.34 63.18
CA ALA A 6 15.01 -19.10 61.79
C ALA A 6 13.86 -18.50 61.00
N VAL A 7 14.01 -17.25 60.58
CA VAL A 7 13.07 -16.58 59.64
C VAL A 7 13.54 -16.87 58.22
N SER A 8 12.83 -17.72 57.51
CA SER A 8 13.05 -17.97 56.08
C SER A 8 12.39 -16.87 55.26
N ALA A 9 13.21 -16.00 54.64
CA ALA A 9 12.75 -15.01 53.68
C ALA A 9 12.54 -15.67 52.32
N LEU A 10 11.27 -15.81 51.91
CA LEU A 10 10.88 -16.31 50.57
C LEU A 10 10.89 -15.13 49.58
N THR A 11 11.96 -15.02 48.79
CA THR A 11 12.05 -14.03 47.71
C THR A 11 11.21 -14.47 46.52
N LEU A 12 10.09 -13.80 46.29
CA LEU A 12 9.22 -13.96 45.13
C LEU A 12 9.88 -13.26 43.93
N ILE A 13 10.51 -14.00 43.00
CA ILE A 13 11.01 -13.47 41.72
C ILE A 13 9.80 -13.38 40.78
N ALA A 14 9.30 -12.16 40.59
CA ALA A 14 8.29 -11.87 39.57
C ALA A 14 8.93 -11.94 38.18
N LEU A 15 8.69 -13.02 37.46
CA LEU A 15 9.04 -13.17 36.06
C LEU A 15 8.09 -12.28 35.23
N SER A 16 8.51 -11.07 34.90
CA SER A 16 7.81 -10.22 33.92
C SER A 16 7.94 -10.85 32.53
N ALA A 17 6.91 -11.57 32.11
CA ALA A 17 6.78 -12.03 30.73
C ALA A 17 6.64 -10.79 29.83
N PHE A 18 7.72 -10.41 29.16
CA PHE A 18 7.64 -9.48 28.03
C PHE A 18 6.80 -10.17 26.94
N ALA A 19 5.55 -9.74 26.79
CA ALA A 19 4.73 -10.13 25.66
C ALA A 19 5.41 -9.58 24.40
N GLN A 20 6.15 -10.43 23.69
CA GLN A 20 6.69 -10.12 22.37
C GLN A 20 5.51 -9.97 21.42
N THR A 21 5.20 -8.74 21.02
CA THR A 21 4.26 -8.46 19.93
C THR A 21 4.78 -9.20 18.70
N PRO A 22 4.00 -10.11 18.09
CA PRO A 22 4.48 -10.81 16.89
C PRO A 22 4.87 -9.77 15.85
N PRO A 23 5.98 -9.97 15.10
CA PRO A 23 6.43 -9.01 14.11
C PRO A 23 5.30 -8.76 13.10
N ALA A 24 4.96 -7.48 12.91
CA ALA A 24 3.96 -7.09 11.93
C ALA A 24 4.39 -7.65 10.56
N LYS A 25 3.55 -8.51 9.96
CA LYS A 25 3.85 -9.12 8.66
C LYS A 25 3.80 -8.02 7.60
N ASP A 26 4.91 -7.82 6.91
CA ASP A 26 5.01 -6.87 5.80
C ASP A 26 3.90 -7.11 4.78
N ILE A 27 3.24 -6.06 4.33
CA ILE A 27 2.18 -6.13 3.32
C ILE A 27 2.70 -5.76 1.93
N ALA A 28 3.74 -4.93 1.87
CA ALA A 28 4.39 -4.54 0.62
C ALA A 28 5.90 -4.28 0.83
N VAL A 29 6.64 -4.23 -0.28
CA VAL A 29 8.07 -3.93 -0.31
C VAL A 29 8.34 -2.89 -1.40
N VAL A 30 9.24 -1.95 -1.13
CA VAL A 30 9.71 -0.98 -2.13
C VAL A 30 10.61 -1.70 -3.14
N LEU A 31 10.15 -1.81 -4.39
CA LEU A 31 10.89 -2.41 -5.51
C LEU A 31 11.92 -1.44 -6.09
N LYS A 32 11.50 -0.17 -6.25
CA LYS A 32 12.31 0.89 -6.84
C LYS A 32 12.02 2.19 -6.10
N SER A 33 13.06 2.97 -5.89
CA SER A 33 13.01 4.28 -5.28
C SER A 33 13.95 5.19 -6.06
N ALA A 34 13.43 6.32 -6.56
CA ALA A 34 14.18 7.34 -7.29
C ALA A 34 13.86 8.71 -6.70
N GLY A 35 14.86 9.54 -6.51
CA GLY A 35 14.69 10.84 -5.85
C GLY A 35 14.38 10.72 -4.36
N GLN A 36 13.71 11.71 -3.80
CA GLN A 36 13.36 11.77 -2.39
C GLN A 36 12.10 10.95 -2.10
N VAL A 37 12.28 9.71 -1.68
CA VAL A 37 11.19 8.83 -1.23
C VAL A 37 11.33 8.55 0.25
N GLN A 38 10.27 8.79 0.99
CA GLN A 38 10.25 8.66 2.45
C GLN A 38 9.06 7.82 2.92
N VAL A 39 9.23 7.17 4.06
CA VAL A 39 8.17 6.45 4.74
C VAL A 39 8.02 6.97 6.18
N MET A 40 6.78 7.13 6.60
CA MET A 40 6.39 7.35 8.00
C MET A 40 5.74 6.07 8.50
N ARG A 41 6.27 5.50 9.58
CA ARG A 41 5.77 4.25 10.16
C ARG A 41 4.41 4.40 10.84
N SER A 42 4.11 5.61 11.29
CA SER A 42 2.79 6.03 11.79
C SER A 42 2.62 7.53 11.50
N LEU A 43 1.42 8.05 11.64
CA LEU A 43 1.13 9.50 11.44
C LEU A 43 1.92 10.41 12.41
N LYS A 44 2.44 9.85 13.51
CA LYS A 44 3.21 10.57 14.53
C LYS A 44 4.71 10.29 14.48
N SER A 45 5.17 9.37 13.63
CA SER A 45 6.60 9.04 13.52
C SER A 45 7.34 10.04 12.62
N ALA A 46 8.63 10.18 12.86
CA ALA A 46 9.51 10.90 11.94
C ALA A 46 9.51 10.20 10.56
N SER A 47 9.74 10.99 9.53
CA SER A 47 9.91 10.51 8.15
C SER A 47 11.33 9.93 8.01
N GLU A 48 11.44 8.75 7.42
CA GLU A 48 12.71 8.08 7.13
C GLU A 48 12.80 7.76 5.63
N ASN A 49 14.01 7.69 5.09
CA ASN A 49 14.20 7.33 3.70
C ASN A 49 13.69 5.91 3.42
N ALA A 50 13.09 5.74 2.25
CA ALA A 50 12.54 4.46 1.79
C ALA A 50 13.29 3.93 0.55
N PRO A 51 14.53 3.45 0.68
CA PRO A 51 15.26 2.84 -0.42
C PRO A 51 14.61 1.53 -0.85
N ARG A 52 15.08 0.97 -1.99
CA ARG A 52 14.72 -0.38 -2.45
C ARG A 52 14.92 -1.40 -1.32
N GLY A 53 13.97 -2.30 -1.16
CA GLY A 53 13.95 -3.31 -0.10
C GLY A 53 13.28 -2.86 1.18
N THR A 54 12.90 -1.58 1.32
CA THR A 54 12.14 -1.11 2.49
C THR A 54 10.82 -1.86 2.60
N ARG A 55 10.60 -2.50 3.73
CA ARG A 55 9.38 -3.24 4.05
C ARG A 55 8.33 -2.29 4.59
N LEU A 56 7.10 -2.47 4.13
CA LEU A 56 5.96 -1.64 4.49
C LEU A 56 4.90 -2.48 5.21
N ASN A 57 4.51 -1.99 6.38
CA ASN A 57 3.43 -2.55 7.19
C ASN A 57 2.14 -1.78 6.94
N SER A 58 1.03 -2.37 7.37
CA SER A 58 -0.27 -1.68 7.33
C SER A 58 -0.22 -0.36 8.10
N GLY A 59 -0.73 0.70 7.47
CA GLY A 59 -0.76 2.05 8.04
C GLY A 59 0.48 2.90 7.77
N ASN A 60 1.52 2.35 7.11
CA ASN A 60 2.65 3.17 6.71
C ASN A 60 2.26 4.19 5.63
N VAL A 61 2.81 5.40 5.73
CA VAL A 61 2.59 6.48 4.78
C VAL A 61 3.84 6.67 3.94
N LEU A 62 3.73 6.48 2.62
CA LEU A 62 4.77 6.78 1.65
C LEU A 62 4.59 8.21 1.12
N ARG A 63 5.71 8.93 1.01
CA ARG A 63 5.78 10.27 0.42
C ARG A 63 6.86 10.31 -0.64
N THR A 64 6.56 10.95 -1.76
CA THR A 64 7.50 11.24 -2.83
C THR A 64 7.67 12.76 -2.97
N GLY A 65 8.89 13.23 -3.08
CA GLY A 65 9.20 14.64 -3.35
C GLY A 65 9.13 14.97 -4.85
N ASP A 66 9.63 16.15 -5.19
CA ASP A 66 9.70 16.62 -6.57
C ASP A 66 10.64 15.74 -7.41
N GLY A 67 10.25 15.39 -8.63
CA GLY A 67 10.98 14.48 -9.52
C GLY A 67 11.19 13.06 -8.97
N ALA A 68 10.57 12.71 -7.83
CA ALA A 68 10.74 11.41 -7.21
C ALA A 68 9.67 10.41 -7.67
N ALA A 69 10.02 9.13 -7.60
CA ALA A 69 9.09 8.04 -7.87
C ALA A 69 9.40 6.81 -7.02
N ALA A 70 8.38 6.06 -6.67
CA ALA A 70 8.51 4.78 -5.99
C ALA A 70 7.67 3.69 -6.67
N ALA A 71 8.20 2.47 -6.71
CA ALA A 71 7.44 1.29 -7.08
C ALA A 71 7.38 0.34 -5.89
N LEU A 72 6.19 -0.17 -5.60
CA LEU A 72 5.92 -1.11 -4.51
C LEU A 72 5.38 -2.41 -5.09
N ILE A 73 5.66 -3.52 -4.42
CA ILE A 73 5.02 -4.81 -4.71
C ILE A 73 4.36 -5.35 -3.44
N PHE A 74 3.14 -5.85 -3.57
CA PHE A 74 2.44 -6.52 -2.47
C PHE A 74 2.92 -7.95 -2.31
N THR A 75 3.08 -8.39 -1.06
CA THR A 75 3.75 -9.65 -0.71
C THR A 75 2.90 -10.89 -0.93
N ASP A 76 1.58 -10.75 -1.11
CA ASP A 76 0.64 -11.86 -1.29
C ASP A 76 0.40 -12.22 -2.77
N ASP A 77 0.06 -11.23 -3.59
CA ASP A 77 -0.44 -11.45 -4.96
C ASP A 77 0.43 -10.80 -6.04
N LYS A 78 1.55 -10.19 -5.65
CA LYS A 78 2.48 -9.48 -6.55
C LYS A 78 1.84 -8.28 -7.28
N SER A 79 0.72 -7.75 -6.80
CA SER A 79 0.20 -6.48 -7.31
C SER A 79 1.25 -5.39 -7.19
N ILE A 80 1.36 -4.54 -8.22
CA ILE A 80 2.35 -3.46 -8.29
C ILE A 80 1.64 -2.12 -8.16
N LEU A 81 2.22 -1.24 -7.35
CA LEU A 81 1.81 0.15 -7.21
C LEU A 81 3.01 1.05 -7.52
N LYS A 82 2.88 1.93 -8.52
CA LYS A 82 3.87 2.97 -8.79
C LYS A 82 3.31 4.31 -8.35
N VAL A 83 4.06 5.01 -7.51
CA VAL A 83 3.69 6.32 -6.95
C VAL A 83 4.57 7.37 -7.60
N ARG A 84 3.96 8.40 -8.17
CA ARG A 84 4.65 9.49 -8.85
C ARG A 84 5.11 10.55 -7.84
N GLU A 85 5.84 11.54 -8.33
CA GLU A 85 6.29 12.70 -7.57
C GLU A 85 5.15 13.44 -6.85
N ASN A 86 5.51 14.17 -5.80
CA ASN A 86 4.60 15.04 -5.04
C ASN A 86 3.34 14.31 -4.53
N SER A 87 3.48 13.03 -4.21
CA SER A 87 2.39 12.16 -3.77
C SER A 87 2.50 11.79 -2.30
N ARG A 88 1.34 11.60 -1.67
CA ARG A 88 1.22 11.06 -0.33
C ARG A 88 0.16 9.97 -0.29
N VAL A 89 0.60 8.76 0.01
CA VAL A 89 -0.26 7.58 0.05
C VAL A 89 -0.08 6.81 1.35
N ASN A 90 -1.18 6.49 2.02
CA ASN A 90 -1.18 5.56 3.15
C ASN A 90 -1.50 4.17 2.61
N ILE A 91 -0.67 3.21 2.97
CA ILE A 91 -0.76 1.82 2.53
C ILE A 91 -1.33 1.00 3.67
N ALA A 92 -2.61 0.69 3.60
CA ALA A 92 -3.29 -0.16 4.56
C ALA A 92 -3.52 -1.56 3.97
N GLY A 93 -3.33 -2.58 4.79
CA GLY A 93 -3.61 -3.95 4.42
C GLY A 93 -4.06 -4.76 5.63
N GLN A 94 -5.10 -5.55 5.44
CA GLN A 94 -5.56 -6.52 6.41
C GLN A 94 -5.36 -7.91 5.82
N ARG A 95 -4.58 -8.73 6.51
CA ARG A 95 -4.30 -10.10 6.09
C ARG A 95 -5.47 -10.99 6.47
N GLU A 96 -5.97 -11.72 5.49
CA GLU A 96 -7.05 -12.70 5.59
C GLU A 96 -6.57 -14.06 5.06
N ASP A 97 -7.39 -15.11 5.14
CA ASP A 97 -7.03 -16.47 4.70
C ASP A 97 -6.66 -16.53 3.20
N LYS A 98 -7.33 -15.70 2.37
CA LYS A 98 -7.18 -15.69 0.91
C LYS A 98 -6.18 -14.63 0.39
N GLY A 99 -5.52 -13.89 1.25
CA GLY A 99 -4.56 -12.86 0.87
C GLY A 99 -4.66 -11.60 1.72
N ILE A 100 -4.33 -10.46 1.13
CA ILE A 100 -4.39 -9.15 1.80
C ILE A 100 -5.51 -8.31 1.19
N VAL A 101 -6.47 -7.89 2.00
CA VAL A 101 -7.39 -6.80 1.64
C VAL A 101 -6.59 -5.50 1.63
N LYS A 102 -6.48 -4.85 0.49
CA LYS A 102 -5.62 -3.68 0.29
C LYS A 102 -6.44 -2.40 0.16
N THR A 103 -6.05 -1.39 0.91
CA THR A 103 -6.63 -0.05 0.81
C THR A 103 -5.51 0.98 0.71
N ILE A 104 -5.46 1.67 -0.41
CA ILE A 104 -4.51 2.75 -0.67
C ILE A 104 -5.26 4.06 -0.45
N LYS A 105 -4.95 4.77 0.64
CA LYS A 105 -5.54 6.10 0.89
C LYS A 105 -4.62 7.16 0.31
N MET A 106 -5.14 7.89 -0.66
CA MET A 106 -4.40 8.91 -1.39
C MET A 106 -4.87 10.29 -0.97
N GLU A 107 -3.95 11.14 -0.52
CA GLU A 107 -4.25 12.51 -0.10
C GLU A 107 -3.92 13.53 -1.19
N VAL A 108 -2.90 13.25 -1.99
CA VAL A 108 -2.43 14.11 -3.09
C VAL A 108 -1.54 13.31 -4.03
N GLY A 109 -1.49 13.70 -5.31
CA GLY A 109 -0.54 13.20 -6.29
C GLY A 109 -1.14 12.22 -7.30
N ALA A 110 -0.31 11.30 -7.80
CA ALA A 110 -0.69 10.34 -8.82
C ALA A 110 -0.09 8.96 -8.57
N LEU A 111 -0.82 7.94 -8.93
CA LEU A 111 -0.37 6.56 -8.90
C LEU A 111 -0.82 5.79 -10.14
N TRP A 112 -0.07 4.73 -10.45
CA TRP A 112 -0.45 3.67 -11.37
C TRP A 112 -0.46 2.35 -10.62
N ALA A 113 -1.42 1.49 -10.91
CA ALA A 113 -1.52 0.18 -10.32
C ALA A 113 -1.78 -0.90 -11.36
N LYS A 114 -1.08 -2.03 -11.20
CA LYS A 114 -1.38 -3.31 -11.87
C LYS A 114 -1.77 -4.29 -10.79
N VAL A 115 -3.06 -4.51 -10.65
CA VAL A 115 -3.63 -5.36 -9.61
C VAL A 115 -3.84 -6.76 -10.17
N THR A 116 -3.20 -7.73 -9.55
CA THR A 116 -3.39 -9.14 -9.89
C THR A 116 -4.81 -9.58 -9.52
N ARG A 117 -5.45 -10.34 -10.40
CA ARG A 117 -6.78 -10.87 -10.11
C ARG A 117 -6.73 -11.81 -8.91
N SER A 118 -7.39 -11.44 -7.83
CA SER A 118 -7.45 -12.17 -6.57
C SER A 118 -8.86 -12.15 -5.99
N GLU A 119 -9.09 -12.95 -4.95
CA GLU A 119 -10.37 -12.93 -4.23
C GLU A 119 -10.45 -11.77 -3.23
N THR A 120 -9.32 -11.21 -2.83
CA THR A 120 -9.27 -10.08 -1.90
C THR A 120 -9.44 -8.75 -2.62
N PRO A 121 -10.24 -7.81 -2.06
CA PRO A 121 -10.43 -6.50 -2.63
C PRO A 121 -9.14 -5.64 -2.65
N PHE A 122 -9.00 -4.84 -3.70
CA PHE A 122 -8.06 -3.73 -3.77
C PHE A 122 -8.84 -2.43 -3.94
N LYS A 123 -8.61 -1.45 -3.06
CA LYS A 123 -9.29 -0.16 -3.08
C LYS A 123 -8.31 0.99 -3.11
N VAL A 124 -8.67 2.05 -3.84
CA VAL A 124 -8.04 3.37 -3.70
C VAL A 124 -9.08 4.32 -3.15
N GLU A 125 -8.80 4.90 -2.00
CA GLU A 125 -9.65 5.87 -1.31
C GLU A 125 -9.04 7.26 -1.42
N THR A 126 -9.86 8.24 -1.77
CA THR A 126 -9.54 9.66 -1.78
C THR A 126 -10.61 10.43 -1.02
N PRO A 127 -10.42 11.71 -0.70
CA PRO A 127 -11.47 12.54 -0.11
C PRO A 127 -12.75 12.59 -0.94
N SER A 128 -12.65 12.52 -2.28
CA SER A 128 -13.80 12.63 -3.22
C SER A 128 -14.57 11.30 -3.34
N GLY A 129 -13.91 10.15 -3.20
CA GLY A 129 -14.57 8.86 -3.35
C GLY A 129 -13.63 7.69 -3.36
N VAL A 130 -14.14 6.54 -3.78
CA VAL A 130 -13.47 5.24 -3.73
C VAL A 130 -13.50 4.56 -5.10
N ALA A 131 -12.36 4.00 -5.49
CA ALA A 131 -12.23 3.06 -6.59
C ALA A 131 -11.99 1.65 -6.05
N ALA A 132 -12.87 0.71 -6.34
CA ALA A 132 -12.71 -0.69 -6.02
C ALA A 132 -12.42 -1.49 -7.29
N VAL A 133 -11.36 -2.32 -7.25
CA VAL A 133 -10.87 -3.04 -8.42
C VAL A 133 -10.61 -4.52 -8.12
N LYS A 134 -10.61 -5.32 -9.20
CA LYS A 134 -10.32 -6.75 -9.12
C LYS A 134 -9.65 -7.22 -10.42
N GLY A 135 -8.31 -7.23 -10.45
CA GLY A 135 -7.56 -7.62 -11.64
C GLY A 135 -7.61 -6.54 -12.72
N THR A 136 -7.01 -5.39 -12.44
CA THR A 136 -7.18 -4.15 -13.22
C THR A 136 -5.85 -3.43 -13.34
N GLN A 137 -5.58 -2.82 -14.50
CA GLN A 137 -4.49 -1.88 -14.70
C GLN A 137 -5.05 -0.48 -14.90
N PHE A 138 -4.59 0.50 -14.11
CA PHE A 138 -5.19 1.83 -14.10
C PHE A 138 -4.27 2.90 -13.53
N TYR A 139 -4.59 4.15 -13.82
CA TYR A 139 -4.03 5.33 -13.17
C TYR A 139 -5.07 5.98 -12.28
N VAL A 140 -4.60 6.61 -11.22
CA VAL A 140 -5.37 7.55 -10.39
C VAL A 140 -4.59 8.83 -10.26
N ILE A 141 -5.25 9.95 -10.50
CA ILE A 141 -4.73 11.30 -10.27
C ILE A 141 -5.70 12.01 -9.35
N LEU A 142 -5.17 12.59 -8.28
CA LEU A 142 -5.89 13.53 -7.44
C LEU A 142 -5.37 14.92 -7.80
N ASP A 143 -6.21 15.70 -8.47
CA ASP A 143 -5.84 17.04 -8.92
C ASP A 143 -5.81 18.06 -7.76
N GLY A 144 -5.35 19.30 -8.05
CA GLY A 144 -5.24 20.36 -7.06
C GLY A 144 -6.57 20.85 -6.49
N ASN A 145 -7.71 20.46 -7.09
CA ASN A 145 -9.05 20.76 -6.63
C ASN A 145 -9.68 19.59 -5.84
N GLY A 146 -8.92 18.52 -5.61
CA GLY A 146 -9.42 17.34 -4.91
C GLY A 146 -10.25 16.39 -5.78
N ASN A 147 -10.33 16.61 -7.10
CA ASN A 147 -11.03 15.71 -7.99
C ASN A 147 -10.22 14.42 -8.19
N MET A 148 -10.88 13.28 -8.11
CA MET A 148 -10.30 11.97 -8.42
C MET A 148 -10.54 11.65 -9.88
N ILE A 149 -9.48 11.49 -10.66
CA ILE A 149 -9.51 11.11 -12.07
C ILE A 149 -8.89 9.73 -12.20
N ILE A 150 -9.59 8.82 -12.86
CA ILE A 150 -9.14 7.44 -13.08
C ILE A 150 -9.14 7.12 -14.56
N PHE A 151 -8.04 6.51 -15.03
CA PHE A 151 -7.93 5.96 -16.39
C PHE A 151 -7.84 4.44 -16.28
N CYS A 152 -8.86 3.74 -16.77
CA CYS A 152 -8.88 2.29 -16.80
C CYS A 152 -8.19 1.79 -18.08
N ILE A 153 -7.06 1.09 -17.93
CA ILE A 153 -6.29 0.53 -19.05
C ILE A 153 -6.73 -0.90 -19.35
N GLU A 154 -6.94 -1.68 -18.29
CA GLU A 154 -7.36 -3.08 -18.39
C GLU A 154 -8.32 -3.42 -17.26
N GLY A 155 -9.35 -4.23 -17.53
CA GLY A 155 -10.30 -4.69 -16.55
C GLY A 155 -11.46 -3.72 -16.33
N ALA A 156 -11.92 -3.60 -15.07
CA ALA A 156 -13.05 -2.77 -14.69
C ALA A 156 -12.90 -2.26 -13.26
N ILE A 157 -13.37 -1.05 -13.02
CA ILE A 157 -13.28 -0.32 -11.74
C ILE A 157 -14.70 0.09 -11.33
N GLU A 158 -15.13 -0.29 -10.14
CA GLU A 158 -16.30 0.32 -9.52
C GLU A 158 -15.88 1.61 -8.83
N LEU A 159 -16.33 2.75 -9.35
CA LEU A 159 -16.04 4.08 -8.87
C LEU A 159 -17.26 4.65 -8.14
N PHE A 160 -17.15 5.02 -6.87
CA PHE A 160 -18.31 5.42 -6.08
C PHE A 160 -18.00 6.42 -4.97
N ASN A 161 -19.02 7.16 -4.56
CA ASN A 161 -19.07 7.98 -3.36
C ASN A 161 -20.49 7.94 -2.75
N LYS A 162 -20.78 8.84 -1.78
CA LYS A 162 -22.10 8.95 -1.13
C LYS A 162 -23.26 9.31 -2.08
N LEU A 163 -22.96 9.89 -3.26
CA LEU A 163 -23.94 10.41 -4.22
C LEU A 163 -24.23 9.41 -5.37
N GLY A 164 -23.42 8.39 -5.57
CA GLY A 164 -23.67 7.40 -6.61
C GLY A 164 -22.48 6.51 -6.91
N LYS A 165 -22.67 5.69 -7.95
CA LYS A 165 -21.63 4.78 -8.46
C LYS A 165 -21.70 4.62 -9.96
N VAL A 166 -20.53 4.38 -10.60
CA VAL A 166 -20.40 4.03 -12.01
C VAL A 166 -19.39 2.91 -12.18
N LEU A 167 -19.50 2.17 -13.28
CA LEU A 167 -18.49 1.22 -13.72
C LEU A 167 -17.62 1.88 -14.78
N VAL A 168 -16.30 1.90 -14.56
CA VAL A 168 -15.29 2.40 -15.51
C VAL A 168 -14.58 1.19 -16.10
N THR A 169 -14.73 0.97 -17.40
CA THR A 169 -14.11 -0.16 -18.13
C THR A 169 -12.89 0.28 -18.92
N ALA A 170 -12.12 -0.68 -19.45
CA ALA A 170 -10.95 -0.40 -20.26
C ALA A 170 -11.22 0.64 -21.36
N GLY A 171 -10.32 1.62 -21.52
CA GLY A 171 -10.47 2.74 -22.46
C GLY A 171 -11.38 3.86 -21.99
N GLN A 172 -11.81 3.83 -20.72
CA GLN A 172 -12.66 4.88 -20.15
C GLN A 172 -11.92 5.65 -19.04
N THR A 173 -12.33 6.90 -18.91
CA THR A 173 -11.98 7.81 -17.81
C THR A 173 -13.15 7.94 -16.87
N GLY A 174 -12.91 7.67 -15.58
CA GLY A 174 -13.85 7.93 -14.49
C GLY A 174 -13.44 9.19 -13.73
N ILE A 175 -14.41 9.98 -13.30
CA ILE A 175 -14.16 11.24 -12.59
C ILE A 175 -15.11 11.32 -11.40
N ILE A 176 -14.57 11.68 -10.23
CA ILE A 176 -15.34 12.14 -9.08
C ILE A 176 -14.87 13.54 -8.76
N ALA A 177 -15.67 14.54 -9.04
CA ALA A 177 -15.45 15.90 -8.55
C ALA A 177 -15.99 16.05 -7.13
N GLU A 178 -15.50 17.05 -6.41
CA GLU A 178 -15.94 17.35 -5.06
C GLU A 178 -17.47 17.53 -5.02
N ASP A 179 -18.13 16.86 -4.07
CA ASP A 179 -19.60 16.89 -3.88
C ASP A 179 -20.45 16.57 -5.13
N GLN A 180 -19.90 15.82 -6.10
CA GLN A 180 -20.62 15.36 -7.26
C GLN A 180 -20.68 13.83 -7.32
N ALA A 181 -21.72 13.31 -7.96
CA ALA A 181 -21.80 11.88 -8.29
C ALA A 181 -20.69 11.51 -9.29
N PRO A 182 -20.11 10.30 -9.20
CA PRO A 182 -19.13 9.86 -10.16
C PRO A 182 -19.71 9.77 -11.57
N ILE A 183 -18.88 10.11 -12.55
CA ILE A 183 -19.21 9.98 -13.98
C ILE A 183 -18.15 9.15 -14.70
N THR A 184 -18.50 8.58 -15.85
CA THR A 184 -17.57 7.89 -16.75
C THR A 184 -17.81 8.34 -18.20
N ARG A 185 -16.73 8.36 -18.98
CA ARG A 185 -16.74 8.65 -20.42
C ARG A 185 -15.61 7.92 -21.13
N PRO A 186 -15.63 7.77 -22.46
CA PRO A 186 -14.45 7.33 -23.20
C PRO A 186 -13.24 8.24 -22.91
N SER A 187 -12.05 7.64 -22.80
CA SER A 187 -10.81 8.42 -22.71
C SER A 187 -10.54 9.13 -24.02
N THR A 188 -10.03 10.36 -23.95
CA THR A 188 -9.61 11.14 -25.11
C THR A 188 -8.14 10.86 -25.43
N ASP A 189 -7.77 11.04 -26.71
CA ASP A 189 -6.39 10.85 -27.14
C ASP A 189 -5.43 11.77 -26.38
N GLY A 190 -4.34 11.19 -25.88
CA GLY A 190 -3.29 11.92 -25.16
C GLY A 190 -3.59 12.27 -23.70
N GLU A 191 -4.81 12.02 -23.18
CA GLU A 191 -5.10 12.27 -21.75
C GLU A 191 -4.60 11.17 -20.83
N VAL A 192 -4.46 9.95 -21.34
CA VAL A 192 -4.01 8.80 -20.54
C VAL A 192 -2.52 8.95 -20.25
N PRO A 193 -2.10 8.93 -18.98
CA PRO A 193 -0.69 9.00 -18.64
C PRO A 193 0.10 7.80 -19.20
N THR A 194 1.36 8.00 -19.56
CA THR A 194 2.25 6.94 -20.11
C THR A 194 3.33 6.49 -19.14
N TRP A 195 3.60 7.23 -18.07
CA TRP A 195 4.72 7.02 -17.16
C TRP A 195 4.66 5.72 -16.35
N GLY A 196 3.50 5.11 -16.19
CA GLY A 196 3.35 3.86 -15.42
C GLY A 196 3.91 2.64 -16.14
N ASN A 197 3.94 2.67 -17.46
CA ASN A 197 4.39 1.57 -18.31
C ASN A 197 5.91 1.58 -18.57
N GLU A 198 6.61 2.65 -18.19
CA GLU A 198 8.05 2.76 -18.37
C GLU A 198 8.77 1.77 -17.44
N GLY A 199 9.47 0.80 -18.02
CA GLY A 199 10.39 -0.09 -17.30
C GLY A 199 9.85 -1.46 -16.91
N GLU A 200 8.93 -2.06 -17.66
CA GLU A 200 8.66 -3.51 -17.62
C GLU A 200 9.82 -4.33 -18.27
N GLN A 201 11.06 -3.88 -18.14
CA GLN A 201 12.20 -4.75 -18.34
C GLN A 201 12.33 -5.59 -17.07
N GLY A 202 12.03 -6.87 -17.20
CA GLY A 202 12.00 -7.82 -16.09
C GLY A 202 13.24 -7.74 -15.21
N GLY A 203 13.01 -7.58 -13.93
CA GLY A 203 14.03 -7.57 -12.90
C GLY A 203 13.80 -8.71 -11.91
N LYS A 204 14.87 -9.13 -11.23
CA LYS A 204 14.81 -10.12 -10.17
C LYS A 204 15.16 -9.50 -8.85
N ILE A 205 14.29 -9.68 -7.83
CA ILE A 205 14.57 -9.28 -6.45
C ILE A 205 14.52 -10.51 -5.57
N GLU A 206 15.59 -10.72 -4.82
CA GLU A 206 15.63 -11.73 -3.77
C GLU A 206 15.43 -11.05 -2.42
N ILE A 207 14.39 -11.45 -1.68
CA ILE A 207 14.06 -10.94 -0.36
C ILE A 207 14.14 -12.11 0.63
N GLU A 208 15.01 -12.02 1.63
CA GLU A 208 14.98 -12.96 2.75
C GLU A 208 13.85 -12.57 3.70
N LEU A 209 12.90 -13.48 3.89
CA LEU A 209 11.82 -13.37 4.85
C LEU A 209 12.07 -14.34 6.01
N GLN A 210 11.72 -13.93 7.22
CA GLN A 210 11.67 -14.83 8.36
C GLN A 210 10.21 -15.17 8.66
N ASP A 211 9.86 -16.44 8.71
CA ASP A 211 8.50 -16.86 9.12
C ASP A 211 8.32 -16.74 10.64
N ALA A 212 7.11 -17.02 11.11
CA ALA A 212 6.79 -16.92 12.53
C ALA A 212 7.57 -17.91 13.44
N GLN A 213 8.21 -18.92 12.82
CA GLN A 213 9.05 -19.93 13.47
C GLN A 213 10.54 -19.60 13.39
N GLY A 214 10.88 -18.42 12.83
CA GLY A 214 12.27 -17.96 12.67
C GLY A 214 13.00 -18.58 11.47
N GLN A 215 12.34 -19.35 10.62
CA GLN A 215 12.94 -19.93 9.43
C GLN A 215 13.09 -18.89 8.34
N LYS A 216 14.27 -18.82 7.74
CA LYS A 216 14.54 -17.96 6.60
C LYS A 216 13.92 -18.55 5.34
N LYS A 217 13.02 -17.79 4.69
CA LYS A 217 12.47 -18.08 3.37
C LYS A 217 12.93 -17.04 2.37
N LYS A 218 13.34 -17.48 1.19
CA LYS A 218 13.74 -16.60 0.10
C LYS A 218 12.54 -16.38 -0.82
N LEU A 219 12.08 -15.13 -0.89
CA LEU A 219 11.08 -14.71 -1.88
C LEU A 219 11.83 -14.18 -3.10
N ILE A 220 11.66 -14.85 -4.24
CA ILE A 220 12.17 -14.41 -5.53
C ILE A 220 11.02 -13.75 -6.26
N LEU A 221 11.17 -12.46 -6.56
CA LEU A 221 10.21 -11.67 -7.33
C LEU A 221 10.83 -11.36 -8.69
N GLU A 222 10.26 -11.94 -9.75
CA GLU A 222 10.53 -11.59 -11.14
C GLU A 222 9.41 -10.65 -11.62
N TYR A 223 9.78 -9.48 -12.23
CA TYR A 223 8.85 -8.46 -12.68
C TYR A 223 9.32 -7.81 -13.99
#